data_0063fb95f0775e8b71c89a51ec834b39
#
_entry.id   0063fb95f0775e8b71c89a51ec834b39
#
_cell.length_a   1.000
_cell.length_b   1.000
_cell.length_c   1.000
_cell.angle_alpha   90.00
_cell.angle_beta   90.00
_cell.angle_gamma   90.00
#
_symmetry.space_group_name_H-M   'P 1'
#
loop_
_entity.id
_entity.type
_entity.pdbx_description
1 polymer ?
#
loop_
_entity_poly.entity_id
_entity_poly.type
_entity_poly.pdbx_seq_one_letter_code
_entity_poly.pdbx_strand_id
1 'polypeptide(L)'
;VVGAVPTKFTQFDISTGKMFTLSDTTKTMLQELNTDVTAYYLAETGNEDSNITRILDRYAGESSHFTWQQRDPALYPTFAQQYDAQDASSSSVILVCGDNHTVVDYNDMYTADYSSYYTTGSYTMSFSAENALSSGIAKVTRENSYVLYQLTGHGEASLESDFTETLDNSGVTVQDLNLLTTDTVPEDAAALLINDPQADLSTLDAAAIKTYLENGGNLFVTTDLTVDTPNLDALLAEYGMTRQ
;
A
#
# COMPACT_ATOMS: atom_id res chain seq x y z
N VAL A 1 47.97 26.25 19.00
CA VAL A 1 46.95 26.05 20.05
C VAL A 1 45.58 26.17 19.37
N VAL A 2 45.00 25.07 18.98
CA VAL A 2 43.61 25.04 18.48
C VAL A 2 42.73 25.07 19.72
N GLY A 3 42.13 26.23 20.01
CA GLY A 3 41.19 26.39 21.09
C GLY A 3 40.01 25.45 20.89
N ALA A 4 39.74 24.63 21.88
CA ALA A 4 38.58 23.74 21.89
C ALA A 4 37.29 24.58 21.78
N VAL A 5 36.64 24.55 20.64
CA VAL A 5 35.28 25.06 20.47
C VAL A 5 34.38 24.17 21.34
N PRO A 6 33.61 24.75 22.28
CA PRO A 6 32.74 23.95 23.13
C PRO A 6 31.80 23.12 22.27
N THR A 7 31.69 21.84 22.57
CA THR A 7 30.86 20.86 21.79
C THR A 7 29.39 21.26 21.62
N LYS A 8 28.87 22.13 22.51
CA LYS A 8 27.53 22.71 22.37
C LYS A 8 27.36 23.66 21.17
N PHE A 9 28.45 24.08 20.50
CA PHE A 9 28.41 24.86 19.27
C PHE A 9 28.79 24.09 18.02
N THR A 10 29.25 22.83 18.17
CA THR A 10 29.56 21.94 17.07
C THR A 10 28.48 20.87 16.82
N GLN A 11 27.57 20.68 17.76
CA GLN A 11 26.32 19.98 17.58
C GLN A 11 25.24 21.03 17.27
N PHE A 12 25.23 21.55 16.05
CA PHE A 12 23.98 22.04 15.49
C PHE A 12 23.12 20.81 15.29
N ASP A 13 22.20 20.61 16.21
CA ASP A 13 21.11 19.69 16.02
C ASP A 13 20.19 20.28 14.93
N ILE A 14 20.60 20.06 13.67
CA ILE A 14 19.84 20.45 12.48
C ILE A 14 18.59 19.55 12.37
N SER A 15 18.55 18.46 13.15
CA SER A 15 17.54 17.41 13.04
C SER A 15 16.20 17.81 13.65
N THR A 16 16.17 18.44 14.81
CA THR A 16 14.90 18.72 15.51
C THR A 16 14.04 19.80 14.88
N GLY A 17 14.63 20.76 14.15
CA GLY A 17 13.86 21.82 13.47
C GLY A 17 13.28 21.37 12.11
N LYS A 18 13.93 20.44 11.41
CA LYS A 18 13.51 19.94 10.10
C LYS A 18 12.70 18.64 10.15
N MET A 19 12.84 17.85 11.19
CA MET A 19 12.16 16.57 11.35
C MET A 19 10.61 16.68 11.32
N PHE A 20 10.08 17.85 11.67
CA PHE A 20 8.64 18.13 11.69
C PHE A 20 8.24 19.23 10.70
N THR A 21 9.12 19.61 9.77
CA THR A 21 8.76 20.51 8.67
C THR A 21 8.31 19.66 7.51
N LEU A 22 7.00 19.70 7.23
CA LEU A 22 6.43 18.99 6.11
C LEU A 22 7.03 19.46 4.78
N SER A 23 7.27 18.53 3.87
CA SER A 23 7.68 18.82 2.50
C SER A 23 6.59 19.61 1.75
N ASP A 24 6.97 20.34 0.72
CA ASP A 24 6.00 21.08 -0.09
C ASP A 24 5.01 20.11 -0.78
N THR A 25 5.46 18.92 -1.14
CA THR A 25 4.60 17.87 -1.70
C THR A 25 3.50 17.45 -0.72
N THR A 26 3.87 17.17 0.54
CA THR A 26 2.90 16.80 1.58
C THR A 26 1.92 17.93 1.87
N LYS A 27 2.41 19.18 1.95
CA LYS A 27 1.53 20.36 2.14
C LYS A 27 0.54 20.50 1.00
N THR A 28 1.00 20.40 -0.25
CA THR A 28 0.13 20.49 -1.42
C THR A 28 -0.93 19.40 -1.37
N MET A 29 -0.54 18.14 -1.12
CA MET A 29 -1.47 17.02 -0.98
C MET A 29 -2.54 17.29 0.10
N LEU A 30 -2.14 17.77 1.29
CA LEU A 30 -3.07 18.06 2.39
C LEU A 30 -4.01 19.22 2.06
N GLN A 31 -3.52 20.27 1.38
CA GLN A 31 -4.33 21.44 0.98
C GLN A 31 -5.31 21.11 -0.15
N GLU A 32 -4.99 20.10 -0.98
CA GLU A 32 -5.84 19.62 -2.06
C GLU A 32 -6.86 18.55 -1.61
N LEU A 33 -6.81 18.10 -0.32
CA LEU A 33 -7.80 17.18 0.20
C LEU A 33 -9.21 17.80 0.09
N ASN A 34 -10.10 17.06 -0.55
CA ASN A 34 -11.52 17.42 -0.74
C ASN A 34 -12.48 16.47 0.00
N THR A 35 -11.92 15.47 0.69
CA THR A 35 -12.64 14.48 1.49
C THR A 35 -12.05 14.42 2.90
N ASP A 36 -12.90 14.15 3.89
CA ASP A 36 -12.48 14.12 5.29
C ASP A 36 -11.70 12.83 5.59
N VAL A 37 -10.49 13.01 6.12
CA VAL A 37 -9.62 11.93 6.61
C VAL A 37 -9.51 12.03 8.13
N THR A 38 -9.81 10.94 8.82
CA THR A 38 -9.60 10.82 10.26
C THR A 38 -8.48 9.84 10.56
N ALA A 39 -7.48 10.31 11.30
CA ALA A 39 -6.39 9.48 11.81
C ALA A 39 -6.68 9.05 13.26
N TYR A 40 -6.73 7.76 13.52
CA TYR A 40 -6.85 7.21 14.87
C TYR A 40 -5.48 6.70 15.33
N TYR A 41 -4.89 7.41 16.28
CA TYR A 41 -3.60 7.08 16.86
C TYR A 41 -3.77 6.07 18.00
N LEU A 42 -3.23 4.87 17.83
CA LEU A 42 -3.36 3.75 18.79
C LEU A 42 -2.25 3.83 19.85
N ALA A 43 -2.50 4.52 20.94
CA ALA A 43 -1.56 4.60 22.06
C ALA A 43 -2.27 4.63 23.40
N GLU A 44 -1.67 3.95 24.39
CA GLU A 44 -2.10 4.08 25.78
C GLU A 44 -1.88 5.51 26.28
N THR A 45 -2.82 5.98 27.07
CA THR A 45 -2.74 7.32 27.65
C THR A 45 -1.51 7.46 28.55
N GLY A 46 -0.63 8.42 28.24
CA GLY A 46 0.61 8.69 28.95
C GLY A 46 1.83 7.98 28.36
N ASN A 47 1.64 7.13 27.33
CA ASN A 47 2.71 6.44 26.62
C ASN A 47 2.79 6.87 25.14
N GLU A 48 2.30 8.07 24.83
CA GLU A 48 2.27 8.59 23.45
C GLU A 48 3.69 8.90 22.94
N ASP A 49 3.97 8.54 21.69
CA ASP A 49 5.16 9.01 21.00
C ASP A 49 4.97 10.48 20.58
N SER A 50 5.78 11.36 21.18
CA SER A 50 5.71 12.79 20.94
C SER A 50 6.08 13.20 19.52
N ASN A 51 6.82 12.37 18.77
CA ASN A 51 7.13 12.64 17.36
C ASN A 51 5.90 12.40 16.49
N ILE A 52 5.18 11.32 16.77
CA ILE A 52 3.95 10.97 16.02
C ILE A 52 2.85 12.00 16.30
N THR A 53 2.58 12.34 17.56
CA THR A 53 1.56 13.35 17.88
C THR A 53 1.87 14.69 17.24
N ARG A 54 3.15 15.09 17.25
CA ARG A 54 3.59 16.36 16.64
C ARG A 54 3.41 16.37 15.12
N ILE A 55 3.68 15.26 14.41
CA ILE A 55 3.46 15.25 12.98
C ILE A 55 1.97 15.22 12.65
N LEU A 56 1.14 14.50 13.40
CA LEU A 56 -0.32 14.52 13.26
C LEU A 56 -0.90 15.93 13.47
N ASP A 57 -0.40 16.68 14.47
CA ASP A 57 -0.76 18.09 14.68
C ASP A 57 -0.38 18.97 13.49
N ARG A 58 0.77 18.70 12.85
CA ARG A 58 1.18 19.43 11.63
C ARG A 58 0.25 19.15 10.47
N TYR A 59 -0.14 17.90 10.28
CA TYR A 59 -1.10 17.51 9.24
C TYR A 59 -2.47 18.20 9.46
N ALA A 60 -2.97 18.18 10.69
CA ALA A 60 -4.22 18.87 11.04
C ALA A 60 -4.13 20.39 10.90
N GLY A 61 -2.93 20.97 11.03
CA GLY A 61 -2.70 22.39 10.79
C GLY A 61 -2.66 22.82 9.33
N GLU A 62 -2.36 21.89 8.40
CA GLU A 62 -2.28 22.17 6.96
C GLU A 62 -3.61 21.95 6.23
N SER A 63 -4.53 21.14 6.77
CA SER A 63 -5.82 20.83 6.13
C SER A 63 -6.96 20.76 7.13
N SER A 64 -8.09 21.43 6.79
CA SER A 64 -9.33 21.29 7.55
C SER A 64 -10.02 19.94 7.34
N HIS A 65 -9.64 19.20 6.30
CA HIS A 65 -10.13 17.87 5.99
C HIS A 65 -9.32 16.74 6.67
N PHE A 66 -8.26 17.07 7.39
CA PHE A 66 -7.51 16.09 8.16
C PHE A 66 -7.71 16.34 9.67
N THR A 67 -8.20 15.32 10.37
CA THR A 67 -8.36 15.33 11.82
C THR A 67 -7.72 14.11 12.44
N TRP A 68 -7.29 14.19 13.70
CA TRP A 68 -6.81 13.01 14.39
C TRP A 68 -7.33 12.92 15.83
N GLN A 69 -7.38 11.71 16.36
CA GLN A 69 -7.77 11.42 17.74
C GLN A 69 -7.04 10.18 18.24
N GLN A 70 -6.63 10.23 19.51
CA GLN A 70 -6.07 9.07 20.18
C GLN A 70 -7.16 8.04 20.49
N ARG A 71 -6.82 6.78 20.32
CA ARG A 71 -7.60 5.62 20.77
C ARG A 71 -6.73 4.75 21.66
N ASP A 72 -6.98 4.80 22.95
CA ASP A 72 -6.29 3.98 23.93
C ASP A 72 -6.79 2.52 23.84
N PRO A 73 -5.94 1.54 23.46
CA PRO A 73 -6.37 0.15 23.31
C PRO A 73 -6.85 -0.47 24.63
N ALA A 74 -6.40 0.03 25.77
CA ALA A 74 -6.88 -0.43 27.08
C ALA A 74 -8.32 0.01 27.36
N LEU A 75 -8.72 1.18 26.83
CA LEU A 75 -10.09 1.71 26.99
C LEU A 75 -11.01 1.24 25.85
N TYR A 76 -10.47 0.98 24.67
CA TYR A 76 -11.22 0.63 23.46
C TYR A 76 -10.65 -0.65 22.81
N PRO A 77 -10.70 -1.81 23.48
CA PRO A 77 -9.99 -3.03 23.05
C PRO A 77 -10.48 -3.61 21.72
N THR A 78 -11.71 -3.30 21.30
CA THR A 78 -12.29 -3.79 20.04
C THR A 78 -12.24 -2.75 18.91
N PHE A 79 -11.71 -1.55 19.17
CA PHE A 79 -11.71 -0.48 18.17
C PHE A 79 -10.87 -0.83 16.94
N ALA A 80 -9.66 -1.34 17.15
CA ALA A 80 -8.76 -1.72 16.07
C ALA A 80 -9.33 -2.83 15.16
N GLN A 81 -10.14 -3.74 15.71
CA GLN A 81 -10.77 -4.84 14.96
C GLN A 81 -11.74 -4.34 13.88
N GLN A 82 -12.33 -3.15 14.04
CA GLN A 82 -13.23 -2.56 13.06
C GLN A 82 -12.52 -2.15 11.77
N TYR A 83 -11.19 -2.08 11.81
CA TYR A 83 -10.32 -1.64 10.73
C TYR A 83 -9.24 -2.69 10.42
N ASP A 84 -9.47 -3.96 10.75
CA ASP A 84 -8.53 -5.06 10.56
C ASP A 84 -7.13 -4.80 11.15
N ALA A 85 -7.06 -3.96 12.19
CA ALA A 85 -5.83 -3.46 12.83
C ALA A 85 -5.54 -4.14 14.19
N GLN A 86 -6.10 -5.33 14.45
CA GLN A 86 -5.90 -6.04 15.73
C GLN A 86 -4.44 -6.44 15.99
N ASP A 87 -3.66 -6.62 14.93
CA ASP A 87 -2.25 -7.00 14.98
C ASP A 87 -1.29 -5.80 14.87
N ALA A 88 -1.85 -4.58 14.77
CA ALA A 88 -1.05 -3.37 14.66
C ALA A 88 -0.22 -3.12 15.92
N SER A 89 1.02 -2.70 15.72
CA SER A 89 1.92 -2.32 16.81
C SER A 89 1.37 -1.15 17.63
N SER A 90 1.75 -1.07 18.91
CA SER A 90 1.46 0.14 19.70
C SER A 90 2.05 1.37 19.01
N SER A 91 1.35 2.48 19.07
CA SER A 91 1.68 3.76 18.39
C SER A 91 1.50 3.76 16.87
N SER A 92 0.81 2.78 16.31
CA SER A 92 0.36 2.80 14.91
C SER A 92 -0.79 3.81 14.70
N VAL A 93 -1.03 4.17 13.45
CA VAL A 93 -2.10 5.10 13.06
C VAL A 93 -3.03 4.42 12.06
N ILE A 94 -4.34 4.41 12.35
CA ILE A 94 -5.37 4.00 11.39
C ILE A 94 -5.87 5.25 10.68
N LEU A 95 -5.74 5.30 9.36
CA LEU A 95 -6.29 6.36 8.53
C LEU A 95 -7.61 5.90 7.94
N VAL A 96 -8.63 6.76 8.01
CA VAL A 96 -10.00 6.45 7.55
C VAL A 96 -10.52 7.59 6.69
N CYS A 97 -11.08 7.26 5.52
CA CYS A 97 -11.78 8.17 4.63
C CYS A 97 -13.03 7.48 4.07
N GLY A 98 -14.21 7.86 4.55
CA GLY A 98 -15.46 7.15 4.24
C GLY A 98 -15.39 5.69 4.66
N ASP A 99 -15.57 4.77 3.72
CA ASP A 99 -15.48 3.33 3.95
C ASP A 99 -14.06 2.78 3.80
N ASN A 100 -13.13 3.58 3.24
CA ASN A 100 -11.74 3.19 3.05
C ASN A 100 -10.93 3.39 4.32
N HIS A 101 -10.08 2.44 4.64
CA HIS A 101 -9.13 2.56 5.75
C HIS A 101 -7.79 1.90 5.42
N THR A 102 -6.76 2.30 6.13
CA THR A 102 -5.44 1.64 6.09
C THR A 102 -4.73 1.83 7.42
N VAL A 103 -3.86 0.90 7.75
CA VAL A 103 -3.00 0.98 8.94
C VAL A 103 -1.62 1.46 8.51
N VAL A 104 -1.12 2.48 9.17
CA VAL A 104 0.29 2.88 9.12
C VAL A 104 0.93 2.35 10.41
N ASP A 105 1.66 1.26 10.30
CA ASP A 105 2.28 0.63 11.47
C ASP A 105 3.40 1.51 12.03
N TYR A 106 3.66 1.38 13.33
CA TYR A 106 4.75 2.09 13.99
C TYR A 106 6.11 1.84 13.30
N ASN A 107 6.33 0.61 12.85
CA ASN A 107 7.57 0.22 12.18
C ASN A 107 7.75 0.88 10.80
N ASP A 108 6.67 1.29 10.14
CA ASP A 108 6.72 2.04 8.87
C ASP A 108 7.09 3.51 9.09
N MET A 109 6.84 4.02 10.31
CA MET A 109 7.16 5.40 10.70
C MET A 109 8.59 5.58 11.20
N TYR A 110 9.31 4.49 11.44
CA TYR A 110 10.70 4.52 11.87
C TYR A 110 11.55 3.56 11.05
N THR A 111 12.61 4.08 10.43
CA THR A 111 13.55 3.29 9.62
C THR A 111 14.87 3.14 10.34
N ALA A 112 15.34 1.91 10.51
CA ALA A 112 16.65 1.63 11.08
C ALA A 112 17.73 1.70 9.99
N ASP A 113 18.76 2.51 10.20
CA ASP A 113 19.96 2.57 9.36
C ASP A 113 21.09 1.77 10.03
N TYR A 114 21.42 0.64 9.41
CA TYR A 114 22.47 -0.29 9.84
C TYR A 114 23.83 -0.02 9.18
N SER A 115 23.99 1.04 8.38
CA SER A 115 25.23 1.30 7.62
C SER A 115 26.48 1.39 8.48
N SER A 116 26.36 1.87 9.72
CA SER A 116 27.46 1.95 10.68
C SER A 116 27.57 0.73 11.61
N TYR A 117 26.65 -0.23 11.53
CA TYR A 117 26.59 -1.35 12.48
C TYR A 117 27.87 -2.18 12.51
N TYR A 118 28.43 -2.50 11.35
CA TYR A 118 29.64 -3.31 11.24
C TYR A 118 30.92 -2.57 11.70
N THR A 119 30.90 -1.26 11.79
CA THR A 119 32.06 -0.45 12.19
C THR A 119 31.99 0.04 13.64
N THR A 120 30.80 0.34 14.13
CA THR A 120 30.60 0.93 15.47
C THR A 120 29.76 0.05 16.41
N GLY A 121 29.13 -1.01 15.89
CA GLY A 121 28.16 -1.82 16.64
C GLY A 121 26.83 -1.10 16.93
N SER A 122 26.60 0.05 16.31
CA SER A 122 25.41 0.89 16.54
C SER A 122 24.63 1.09 15.26
N TYR A 123 23.31 1.20 15.37
CA TYR A 123 22.42 1.64 14.29
C TYR A 123 21.72 2.95 14.68
N THR A 124 21.24 3.69 13.71
CA THR A 124 20.46 4.89 13.92
C THR A 124 19.02 4.69 13.47
N MET A 125 18.07 5.25 14.22
CA MET A 125 16.65 5.27 13.81
C MET A 125 16.36 6.64 13.21
N SER A 126 15.80 6.65 11.99
CA SER A 126 15.29 7.85 11.35
C SER A 126 13.76 7.84 11.38
N PHE A 127 13.17 9.01 11.64
CA PHE A 127 11.73 9.20 11.66
C PHE A 127 11.23 9.50 10.24
N SER A 128 10.44 8.60 9.67
CA SER A 128 9.93 8.63 8.30
C SER A 128 8.39 8.70 8.22
N ALA A 129 7.75 9.11 9.32
CA ALA A 129 6.28 9.11 9.44
C ALA A 129 5.59 10.00 8.39
N GLU A 130 6.25 11.07 7.91
CA GLU A 130 5.68 11.90 6.85
C GLU A 130 5.39 11.08 5.59
N ASN A 131 6.35 10.26 5.18
CA ASN A 131 6.19 9.42 3.99
C ASN A 131 5.10 8.36 4.18
N ALA A 132 5.13 7.67 5.33
CA ALA A 132 4.17 6.62 5.66
C ALA A 132 2.73 7.16 5.75
N LEU A 133 2.52 8.27 6.45
CA LEU A 133 1.21 8.90 6.58
C LEU A 133 0.70 9.47 5.25
N SER A 134 1.56 10.14 4.47
CA SER A 134 1.18 10.69 3.16
C SER A 134 0.78 9.60 2.18
N SER A 135 1.51 8.48 2.15
CA SER A 135 1.16 7.31 1.34
C SER A 135 -0.17 6.70 1.79
N GLY A 136 -0.38 6.59 3.11
CA GLY A 136 -1.63 6.09 3.67
C GLY A 136 -2.82 7.00 3.34
N ILE A 137 -2.67 8.33 3.41
CA ILE A 137 -3.71 9.28 3.01
C ILE A 137 -4.02 9.13 1.52
N ALA A 138 -3.00 9.11 0.66
CA ALA A 138 -3.20 8.91 -0.77
C ALA A 138 -3.93 7.59 -1.09
N LYS A 139 -3.70 6.54 -0.29
CA LYS A 139 -4.39 5.25 -0.41
C LYS A 139 -5.87 5.36 -0.05
N VAL A 140 -6.22 5.96 1.10
CA VAL A 140 -7.62 5.99 1.58
C VAL A 140 -8.48 7.04 0.86
N THR A 141 -7.87 8.08 0.27
CA THR A 141 -8.59 9.14 -0.46
C THR A 141 -8.73 8.87 -1.96
N ARG A 142 -8.22 7.73 -2.42
CA ARG A 142 -8.30 7.37 -3.85
C ARG A 142 -9.76 7.08 -4.23
N GLU A 143 -10.27 7.81 -5.22
CA GLU A 143 -11.66 7.69 -5.69
C GLU A 143 -11.93 6.38 -6.43
N ASN A 144 -10.89 5.78 -7.04
CA ASN A 144 -11.00 4.53 -7.78
C ASN A 144 -9.94 3.54 -7.31
N SER A 145 -10.33 2.44 -6.71
CA SER A 145 -9.51 1.25 -6.60
C SER A 145 -9.72 0.42 -7.87
N TYR A 146 -8.64 0.06 -8.53
CA TYR A 146 -8.69 -0.85 -9.67
C TYR A 146 -8.54 -2.28 -9.16
N VAL A 147 -9.38 -3.19 -9.65
CA VAL A 147 -9.25 -4.62 -9.33
C VAL A 147 -8.55 -5.32 -10.48
N LEU A 148 -7.38 -5.89 -10.19
CA LEU A 148 -6.68 -6.83 -11.06
C LEU A 148 -7.08 -8.24 -10.65
N TYR A 149 -7.85 -8.92 -11.48
CA TYR A 149 -8.15 -10.33 -11.25
C TYR A 149 -7.01 -11.20 -11.79
N GLN A 150 -6.45 -12.04 -10.92
CA GLN A 150 -5.50 -13.08 -11.32
C GLN A 150 -6.23 -14.38 -11.54
N LEU A 151 -6.17 -14.93 -12.77
CA LEU A 151 -6.76 -16.22 -13.08
C LEU A 151 -6.08 -17.32 -12.27
N THR A 152 -6.88 -18.26 -11.79
CA THR A 152 -6.45 -19.46 -11.05
C THR A 152 -7.21 -20.68 -11.52
N GLY A 153 -6.61 -21.86 -11.36
CA GLY A 153 -7.23 -23.13 -11.72
C GLY A 153 -6.50 -23.90 -12.83
N HIS A 154 -5.52 -23.26 -13.50
CA HIS A 154 -4.72 -23.86 -14.57
C HIS A 154 -3.24 -23.96 -14.20
N GLY A 155 -2.92 -23.87 -12.89
CA GLY A 155 -1.56 -23.94 -12.36
C GLY A 155 -0.76 -22.65 -12.56
N GLU A 156 -1.43 -21.51 -12.65
CA GLU A 156 -0.83 -20.19 -12.80
C GLU A 156 0.15 -19.88 -11.66
N ALA A 157 1.21 -19.17 -11.97
CA ALA A 157 2.16 -18.67 -10.99
C ALA A 157 1.53 -17.54 -10.17
N SER A 158 1.65 -17.60 -8.86
CA SER A 158 1.24 -16.49 -7.98
C SER A 158 2.18 -15.29 -8.14
N LEU A 159 1.62 -14.09 -7.99
CA LEU A 159 2.43 -12.88 -7.88
C LEU A 159 3.20 -12.87 -6.55
N GLU A 160 4.45 -12.40 -6.60
CA GLU A 160 5.27 -12.22 -5.41
C GLU A 160 4.66 -11.18 -4.47
N SER A 161 4.81 -11.38 -3.15
CA SER A 161 4.23 -10.51 -2.12
C SER A 161 4.65 -9.05 -2.27
N ASP A 162 5.92 -8.79 -2.55
CA ASP A 162 6.45 -7.44 -2.72
C ASP A 162 5.82 -6.72 -3.93
N PHE A 163 5.46 -7.50 -4.98
CA PHE A 163 4.80 -6.95 -6.16
C PHE A 163 3.33 -6.65 -5.88
N THR A 164 2.62 -7.56 -5.20
CA THR A 164 1.22 -7.32 -4.79
C THR A 164 1.10 -6.15 -3.83
N GLU A 165 2.04 -5.97 -2.90
CA GLU A 165 2.13 -4.81 -2.03
C GLU A 165 2.36 -3.50 -2.82
N THR A 166 3.23 -3.54 -3.84
CA THR A 166 3.46 -2.39 -4.73
C THR A 166 2.19 -2.01 -5.50
N LEU A 167 1.45 -3.00 -6.00
CA LEU A 167 0.16 -2.78 -6.66
C LEU A 167 -0.86 -2.17 -5.71
N ASP A 168 -1.00 -2.70 -4.50
CA ASP A 168 -1.92 -2.20 -3.48
C ASP A 168 -1.57 -0.76 -3.09
N ASN A 169 -0.30 -0.45 -2.86
CA ASN A 169 0.19 0.91 -2.64
C ASN A 169 -0.10 1.84 -3.83
N SER A 170 -0.22 1.29 -5.04
CA SER A 170 -0.60 2.01 -6.25
C SER A 170 -2.11 2.07 -6.49
N GLY A 171 -2.94 1.47 -5.59
CA GLY A 171 -4.41 1.44 -5.68
C GLY A 171 -4.95 0.37 -6.60
N VAL A 172 -4.17 -0.67 -6.83
CA VAL A 172 -4.61 -1.84 -7.57
C VAL A 172 -4.71 -3.00 -6.58
N THR A 173 -5.93 -3.44 -6.29
CA THR A 173 -6.18 -4.62 -5.46
C THR A 173 -6.10 -5.85 -6.33
N VAL A 174 -5.31 -6.85 -5.95
CA VAL A 174 -5.23 -8.14 -6.63
C VAL A 174 -6.22 -9.10 -5.99
N GLN A 175 -7.07 -9.75 -6.80
CA GLN A 175 -8.01 -10.78 -6.37
C GLN A 175 -7.88 -12.03 -7.24
N ASP A 176 -8.02 -13.20 -6.62
CA ASP A 176 -8.03 -14.46 -7.33
C ASP A 176 -9.38 -14.65 -8.03
N LEU A 177 -9.34 -15.11 -9.29
CA LEU A 177 -10.50 -15.47 -10.09
C LEU A 177 -10.40 -16.92 -10.56
N ASN A 178 -11.37 -17.72 -10.18
CA ASN A 178 -11.51 -19.09 -10.69
C ASN A 178 -12.79 -19.21 -11.55
N LEU A 179 -12.64 -19.26 -12.86
CA LEU A 179 -13.75 -19.31 -13.80
C LEU A 179 -14.55 -20.63 -13.74
N LEU A 180 -13.99 -21.68 -13.11
CA LEU A 180 -14.74 -22.90 -12.82
C LEU A 180 -15.85 -22.68 -11.79
N THR A 181 -15.79 -21.61 -11.02
CA THR A 181 -16.74 -21.30 -9.93
C THR A 181 -17.60 -20.07 -10.19
N THR A 182 -17.16 -19.16 -11.07
CA THR A 182 -17.81 -17.85 -11.30
C THR A 182 -18.40 -17.67 -12.69
N ASP A 183 -18.09 -18.55 -13.64
CA ASP A 183 -18.54 -18.57 -15.04
C ASP A 183 -18.21 -17.30 -15.87
N THR A 184 -17.94 -16.16 -15.24
CA THR A 184 -17.66 -14.88 -15.93
C THR A 184 -16.57 -14.09 -15.21
N VAL A 185 -15.88 -13.23 -15.97
CA VAL A 185 -15.00 -12.21 -15.38
C VAL A 185 -15.87 -11.13 -14.76
N PRO A 186 -15.62 -10.71 -13.49
CA PRO A 186 -16.40 -9.67 -12.81
C PRO A 186 -16.41 -8.33 -13.55
N GLU A 187 -17.52 -7.59 -13.45
CA GLU A 187 -17.71 -6.30 -14.14
C GLU A 187 -16.78 -5.20 -13.62
N ASP A 188 -16.33 -5.32 -12.37
CA ASP A 188 -15.37 -4.40 -11.74
C ASP A 188 -13.92 -4.68 -12.09
N ALA A 189 -13.64 -5.70 -12.92
CA ALA A 189 -12.31 -6.03 -13.37
C ALA A 189 -11.70 -4.90 -14.22
N ALA A 190 -10.74 -4.17 -13.65
CA ALA A 190 -9.95 -3.22 -14.42
C ALA A 190 -9.01 -3.93 -15.41
N ALA A 191 -8.51 -5.12 -15.01
CA ALA A 191 -7.74 -6.01 -15.85
C ALA A 191 -7.83 -7.46 -15.36
N LEU A 192 -7.58 -8.40 -16.27
CA LEU A 192 -7.37 -9.82 -15.99
C LEU A 192 -5.90 -10.17 -16.23
N LEU A 193 -5.29 -10.92 -15.31
CA LEU A 193 -3.96 -11.47 -15.45
C LEU A 193 -4.03 -13.00 -15.59
N ILE A 194 -3.39 -13.52 -16.62
CA ILE A 194 -3.06 -14.94 -16.79
C ILE A 194 -1.54 -15.04 -16.63
N ASN A 195 -1.07 -15.58 -15.51
CA ASN A 195 0.34 -15.59 -15.18
C ASN A 195 0.93 -17.00 -15.28
N ASP A 196 1.58 -17.29 -16.40
CA ASP A 196 2.31 -18.51 -16.66
C ASP A 196 1.49 -19.80 -16.37
N PRO A 197 0.35 -20.01 -17.05
CA PRO A 197 -0.49 -21.18 -16.84
C PRO A 197 0.26 -22.47 -17.22
N GLN A 198 0.17 -23.48 -16.36
CA GLN A 198 0.81 -24.78 -16.54
C GLN A 198 -0.14 -25.81 -17.19
N ALA A 199 -1.39 -25.42 -17.45
CA ALA A 199 -2.38 -26.18 -18.20
C ALA A 199 -3.20 -25.24 -19.09
N ASP A 200 -3.79 -25.79 -20.16
CA ASP A 200 -4.63 -25.02 -21.07
C ASP A 200 -5.94 -24.57 -20.41
N LEU A 201 -6.47 -23.44 -20.89
CA LEU A 201 -7.82 -23.00 -20.55
C LEU A 201 -8.86 -24.01 -21.02
N SER A 202 -9.95 -24.14 -20.27
CA SER A 202 -11.13 -24.81 -20.83
C SER A 202 -11.76 -23.95 -21.95
N THR A 203 -12.55 -24.56 -22.81
CA THR A 203 -13.28 -23.80 -23.84
C THR A 203 -14.29 -22.83 -23.25
N LEU A 204 -14.80 -23.09 -22.03
CA LEU A 204 -15.71 -22.20 -21.32
C LEU A 204 -14.95 -20.99 -20.74
N ASP A 205 -13.78 -21.22 -20.14
CA ASP A 205 -12.93 -20.14 -19.61
C ASP A 205 -12.47 -19.21 -20.74
N ALA A 206 -12.01 -19.80 -21.87
CA ALA A 206 -11.63 -19.02 -23.04
C ALA A 206 -12.81 -18.18 -23.59
N ALA A 207 -14.03 -18.74 -23.59
CA ALA A 207 -15.23 -18.01 -24.01
C ALA A 207 -15.60 -16.87 -23.03
N ALA A 208 -15.48 -17.09 -21.72
CA ALA A 208 -15.71 -16.07 -20.70
C ALA A 208 -14.70 -14.91 -20.83
N ILE A 209 -13.41 -15.22 -20.99
CA ILE A 209 -12.36 -14.23 -21.20
C ILE A 209 -12.57 -13.47 -22.51
N LYS A 210 -12.93 -14.17 -23.58
CA LYS A 210 -13.27 -13.53 -24.85
C LYS A 210 -14.41 -12.52 -24.71
N THR A 211 -15.48 -12.90 -24.03
CA THR A 211 -16.62 -12.01 -23.77
C THR A 211 -16.19 -10.77 -22.99
N TYR A 212 -15.34 -10.92 -21.98
CA TYR A 212 -14.77 -9.81 -21.22
C TYR A 212 -13.96 -8.87 -22.12
N LEU A 213 -13.11 -9.40 -22.99
CA LEU A 213 -12.30 -8.62 -23.93
C LEU A 213 -13.14 -7.90 -24.99
N GLU A 214 -14.18 -8.55 -25.54
CA GLU A 214 -15.13 -7.94 -26.48
C GLU A 214 -15.90 -6.77 -25.86
N ASN A 215 -16.09 -6.78 -24.53
CA ASN A 215 -16.70 -5.69 -23.77
C ASN A 215 -15.69 -4.59 -23.37
N GLY A 216 -14.45 -4.63 -23.89
CA GLY A 216 -13.42 -3.62 -23.65
C GLY A 216 -12.52 -3.90 -22.46
N GLY A 217 -12.50 -5.13 -21.96
CA GLY A 217 -11.61 -5.57 -20.88
C GLY A 217 -10.13 -5.54 -21.28
N ASN A 218 -9.26 -5.51 -20.29
CA ASN A 218 -7.81 -5.52 -20.47
C ASN A 218 -7.22 -6.86 -19.99
N LEU A 219 -6.33 -7.44 -20.79
CA LEU A 219 -5.69 -8.72 -20.49
C LEU A 219 -4.17 -8.58 -20.46
N PHE A 220 -3.56 -9.06 -19.38
CA PHE A 220 -2.13 -9.32 -19.27
C PHE A 220 -1.90 -10.82 -19.29
N VAL A 221 -0.98 -11.28 -20.13
CA VAL A 221 -0.62 -12.69 -20.25
C VAL A 221 0.89 -12.84 -20.19
N THR A 222 1.34 -13.73 -19.33
CA THR A 222 2.68 -14.33 -19.39
C THR A 222 2.50 -15.82 -19.68
N THR A 223 3.39 -16.44 -20.43
CA THR A 223 3.28 -17.85 -20.81
C THR A 223 4.64 -18.46 -21.07
N ASP A 224 4.82 -19.72 -20.68
CA ASP A 224 5.95 -20.54 -21.07
C ASP A 224 5.66 -21.17 -22.44
N LEU A 225 6.64 -21.09 -23.35
CA LEU A 225 6.55 -21.69 -24.69
C LEU A 225 6.57 -23.22 -24.67
N THR A 226 6.99 -23.83 -23.57
CA THR A 226 7.05 -25.30 -23.42
C THR A 226 5.71 -25.92 -23.02
N VAL A 227 4.75 -25.12 -22.55
CA VAL A 227 3.40 -25.56 -22.17
C VAL A 227 2.46 -25.48 -23.37
N ASP A 228 1.77 -26.59 -23.67
CA ASP A 228 0.78 -26.64 -24.76
C ASP A 228 -0.58 -26.07 -24.28
N THR A 229 -0.96 -24.91 -24.82
CA THR A 229 -2.18 -24.19 -24.43
C THR A 229 -2.99 -23.77 -25.65
N PRO A 230 -3.54 -24.72 -26.43
CA PRO A 230 -4.21 -24.43 -27.71
C PRO A 230 -5.44 -23.53 -27.61
N ASN A 231 -6.21 -23.57 -26.51
CA ASN A 231 -7.35 -22.66 -26.31
C ASN A 231 -6.91 -21.25 -26.02
N LEU A 232 -5.87 -21.07 -25.18
CA LEU A 232 -5.25 -19.76 -24.94
C LEU A 232 -4.64 -19.21 -26.22
N ASP A 233 -3.94 -20.05 -27.00
CA ASP A 233 -3.34 -19.63 -28.28
C ASP A 233 -4.38 -19.19 -29.28
N ALA A 234 -5.50 -19.93 -29.37
CA ALA A 234 -6.61 -19.57 -30.24
C ALA A 234 -7.24 -18.23 -29.84
N LEU A 235 -7.40 -17.97 -28.52
CA LEU A 235 -7.89 -16.71 -28.01
C LEU A 235 -6.93 -15.56 -28.37
N LEU A 236 -5.63 -15.73 -28.13
CA LEU A 236 -4.61 -14.71 -28.43
C LEU A 236 -4.50 -14.43 -29.93
N ALA A 237 -4.67 -15.46 -30.78
CA ALA A 237 -4.64 -15.31 -32.24
C ALA A 237 -5.75 -14.42 -32.77
N GLU A 238 -6.92 -14.37 -32.13
CA GLU A 238 -8.01 -13.45 -32.52
C GLU A 238 -7.60 -11.97 -32.37
N TYR A 239 -6.65 -11.68 -31.48
CA TYR A 239 -6.08 -10.35 -31.27
C TYR A 239 -4.72 -10.15 -31.96
N GLY A 240 -4.37 -11.05 -32.88
CA GLY A 240 -3.16 -10.96 -33.71
C GLY A 240 -1.86 -11.37 -32.99
N MET A 241 -1.96 -12.00 -31.83
CA MET A 241 -0.83 -12.51 -31.05
C MET A 241 -0.62 -14.00 -31.31
N THR A 242 0.60 -14.40 -31.68
CA THR A 242 0.98 -15.80 -31.87
C THR A 242 2.28 -16.10 -31.12
N ARG A 243 2.32 -17.19 -30.36
CA ARG A 243 3.54 -17.68 -29.76
C ARG A 243 4.42 -18.30 -30.87
N GLN A 244 5.72 -18.07 -30.81
CA GLN A 244 6.70 -18.61 -31.77
C GLN A 244 7.80 -19.37 -31.05
#